data_9c52c01fba7b7b6e995230b804a24062
#
_entry.id   9c52c01fba7b7b6e995230b804a24062
#
_cell.length_a   1.000
_cell.length_b   1.000
_cell.length_c   1.000
_cell.angle_alpha   90.00
_cell.angle_beta   90.00
_cell.angle_gamma   90.00
#
_symmetry.space_group_name_H-M   'P 1'
#
loop_
_entity.id
_entity.type
_entity.pdbx_description
1 polymer ?
#
loop_
_entity_poly.entity_id
_entity_poly.type
_entity_poly.pdbx_seq_one_letter_code
_entity_poly.pdbx_strand_id
1 'polypeptide(L)'
;STTYLLRDAKNKDIAIFSGDTLFLGDVGRPDLAQKAADMTQEDLAGILFDSLRKKIMPLADDVFVYPAHGAGSACGKNLSKETIGTIGDQKKTNYALRADMTKEEFVKEVTNGLLPPPQYFPLNVKMNKEGYTDIGEILENGTKPLTPKDFEVIANETNALILDVRHQDDYTKGHI
;
A
#
# COMPACT_ATOMS: atom_id res chain seq x y z
N SER A 1 -5.46 7.83 4.14
CA SER A 1 -6.32 7.16 3.16
C SER A 1 -7.69 7.81 3.11
N THR A 2 -8.36 7.75 1.96
CA THR A 2 -9.73 8.25 1.76
C THR A 2 -10.67 7.06 1.58
N THR A 3 -11.84 7.13 2.22
CA THR A 3 -12.92 6.15 2.05
C THR A 3 -14.10 6.85 1.39
N TYR A 4 -14.64 6.27 0.33
CA TYR A 4 -15.86 6.75 -0.34
C TYR A 4 -17.03 5.87 0.03
N LEU A 5 -18.18 6.49 0.36
CA LEU A 5 -19.43 5.80 0.63
C LEU A 5 -20.36 5.96 -0.58
N LEU A 6 -20.76 4.83 -1.16
CA LEU A 6 -21.74 4.79 -2.24
C LEU A 6 -23.14 4.65 -1.65
N ARG A 7 -24.07 5.51 -2.11
CA ARG A 7 -25.48 5.48 -1.77
C ARG A 7 -26.35 5.30 -3.02
N ASP A 8 -27.48 4.67 -2.84
CA ASP A 8 -28.49 4.59 -3.90
C ASP A 8 -29.30 5.89 -4.02
N ALA A 9 -30.20 5.91 -5.00
CA ALA A 9 -31.11 7.07 -5.23
C ALA A 9 -32.07 7.36 -4.06
N LYS A 10 -32.24 6.41 -3.12
CA LYS A 10 -33.05 6.55 -1.91
C LYS A 10 -32.18 6.90 -0.68
N ASN A 11 -30.92 7.25 -0.90
CA ASN A 11 -29.94 7.58 0.13
C ASN A 11 -29.62 6.41 1.09
N LYS A 12 -29.83 5.15 0.66
CA LYS A 12 -29.41 3.96 1.40
C LYS A 12 -27.91 3.73 1.13
N ASP A 13 -27.15 3.45 2.20
CA ASP A 13 -25.76 3.05 2.11
C ASP A 13 -25.65 1.67 1.45
N ILE A 14 -24.86 1.55 0.36
CA ILE A 14 -24.72 0.32 -0.44
C ILE A 14 -23.34 -0.28 -0.29
N ALA A 15 -22.28 0.55 -0.41
CA ALA A 15 -20.91 0.07 -0.39
C ALA A 15 -19.95 1.15 0.08
N ILE A 16 -18.81 0.73 0.59
CA ILE A 16 -17.63 1.57 0.79
C ILE A 16 -16.48 1.12 -0.09
N PHE A 17 -15.77 2.09 -0.68
CA PHE A 17 -14.44 1.91 -1.27
C PHE A 17 -13.45 2.41 -0.22
N SER A 18 -12.95 1.47 0.57
CA SER A 18 -12.27 1.78 1.83
C SER A 18 -10.82 2.24 1.66
N GLY A 19 -10.25 2.14 0.45
CA GLY A 19 -8.83 2.42 0.24
C GLY A 19 -7.97 1.56 1.16
N ASP A 20 -6.95 2.18 1.74
CA ASP A 20 -6.09 1.53 2.74
C ASP A 20 -6.58 1.71 4.20
N THR A 21 -7.84 2.13 4.41
CA THR A 21 -8.39 2.28 5.75
C THR A 21 -8.81 0.94 6.33
N LEU A 22 -9.57 0.16 5.55
CA LEU A 22 -10.08 -1.16 5.95
C LEU A 22 -9.85 -2.14 4.81
N PHE A 23 -9.18 -3.23 5.11
CA PHE A 23 -9.05 -4.42 4.27
C PHE A 23 -9.96 -5.53 4.77
N LEU A 24 -10.13 -6.58 3.99
CA LEU A 24 -10.84 -7.77 4.45
C LEU A 24 -9.90 -8.59 5.35
N GLY A 25 -10.29 -8.70 6.62
CA GLY A 25 -9.51 -9.38 7.66
C GLY A 25 -8.44 -8.52 8.32
N ASP A 26 -8.17 -7.29 7.83
CA ASP A 26 -7.11 -6.42 8.35
C ASP A 26 -7.43 -4.94 8.19
N VAL A 27 -6.49 -4.08 8.56
CA VAL A 27 -6.52 -2.62 8.38
C VAL A 27 -5.20 -2.11 7.81
N GLY A 28 -5.20 -0.91 7.28
CA GLY A 28 -4.00 -0.29 6.73
C GLY A 28 -2.90 -0.07 7.75
N ARG A 29 -1.66 -0.14 7.29
CA ARG A 29 -0.47 0.06 8.11
C ARG A 29 -0.27 1.52 8.45
N PRO A 30 -0.19 1.88 9.75
CA PRO A 30 -0.01 3.28 10.15
C PRO A 30 1.39 3.83 9.85
N ASP A 31 2.42 2.98 9.85
CA ASP A 31 3.83 3.37 9.65
C ASP A 31 4.12 3.93 8.25
N LEU A 32 3.35 3.56 7.24
CA LEU A 32 3.57 4.00 5.85
C LEU A 32 3.36 5.51 5.63
N ALA A 33 2.60 6.17 6.49
CA ALA A 33 2.28 7.59 6.35
C ALA A 33 3.07 8.51 7.27
N GLN A 34 3.94 8.01 8.15
CA GLN A 34 4.66 8.78 9.18
C GLN A 34 5.39 10.01 8.62
N LYS A 35 6.26 9.82 7.63
CA LYS A 35 7.04 10.90 7.02
C LYS A 35 6.17 11.93 6.29
N ALA A 36 5.04 11.50 5.76
CA ALA A 36 4.14 12.38 5.02
C ALA A 36 3.22 13.19 5.94
N ALA A 37 2.98 12.72 7.15
CA ALA A 37 2.08 13.31 8.13
C ALA A 37 2.82 14.05 9.26
N ASP A 38 4.14 13.87 9.37
CA ASP A 38 4.96 14.35 10.51
C ASP A 38 4.39 13.86 11.86
N MET A 39 4.03 12.59 11.91
CA MET A 39 3.38 11.93 13.05
C MET A 39 4.03 10.58 13.31
N THR A 40 3.91 10.09 14.55
CA THR A 40 4.35 8.72 14.89
C THR A 40 3.37 7.69 14.31
N GLN A 41 3.81 6.43 14.20
CA GLN A 41 2.90 5.34 13.81
C GLN A 41 1.79 5.12 14.85
N GLU A 42 2.06 5.38 16.12
CA GLU A 42 1.10 5.28 17.22
C GLU A 42 0.01 6.35 17.10
N ASP A 43 0.37 7.58 16.78
CA ASP A 43 -0.59 8.66 16.52
C ASP A 43 -1.49 8.32 15.33
N LEU A 44 -0.89 7.84 14.25
CA LEU A 44 -1.62 7.45 13.04
C LEU A 44 -2.52 6.23 13.28
N ALA A 45 -2.07 5.25 14.08
CA ALA A 45 -2.90 4.13 14.51
C ALA A 45 -4.09 4.59 15.35
N GLY A 46 -3.86 5.57 16.25
CA GLY A 46 -4.94 6.17 17.04
C GLY A 46 -5.99 6.90 16.19
N ILE A 47 -5.57 7.61 15.14
CA ILE A 47 -6.49 8.25 14.17
C ILE A 47 -7.24 7.18 13.35
N LEU A 48 -6.58 6.10 12.97
CA LEU A 48 -7.20 4.98 12.27
C LEU A 48 -8.29 4.35 13.15
N PHE A 49 -7.98 4.06 14.43
CA PHE A 49 -8.97 3.55 15.39
C PHE A 49 -10.21 4.44 15.44
N ASP A 50 -10.02 5.74 15.64
CA ASP A 50 -11.14 6.69 15.71
C ASP A 50 -11.96 6.70 14.42
N SER A 51 -11.31 6.60 13.26
CA SER A 51 -11.98 6.54 11.96
C SER A 51 -12.82 5.27 11.81
N LEU A 52 -12.27 4.12 12.20
CA LEU A 52 -12.97 2.84 12.16
C LEU A 52 -14.18 2.85 13.10
N ARG A 53 -14.01 3.30 14.35
CA ARG A 53 -15.07 3.30 15.36
C ARG A 53 -16.19 4.30 15.06
N LYS A 54 -15.83 5.51 14.59
CA LYS A 54 -16.78 6.61 14.42
C LYS A 54 -17.44 6.66 13.03
N LYS A 55 -16.78 6.11 12.00
CA LYS A 55 -17.23 6.27 10.62
C LYS A 55 -17.57 4.95 9.93
N ILE A 56 -16.81 3.88 10.19
CA ILE A 56 -16.97 2.60 9.48
C ILE A 56 -17.90 1.66 10.24
N MET A 57 -17.65 1.43 11.51
CA MET A 57 -18.46 0.50 12.31
C MET A 57 -19.93 0.90 12.48
N PRO A 58 -20.32 2.20 12.46
CA PRO A 58 -21.72 2.58 12.49
C PRO A 58 -22.53 2.24 11.23
N LEU A 59 -21.85 1.89 10.11
CA LEU A 59 -22.53 1.47 8.90
C LEU A 59 -23.27 0.15 9.10
N ALA A 60 -24.36 -0.04 8.33
CA ALA A 60 -25.16 -1.25 8.38
C ALA A 60 -24.36 -2.47 7.95
N ASP A 61 -24.70 -3.63 8.49
CA ASP A 61 -23.95 -4.88 8.28
C ASP A 61 -24.01 -5.38 6.84
N ASP A 62 -25.02 -5.00 6.06
CA ASP A 62 -25.20 -5.35 4.66
C ASP A 62 -24.41 -4.46 3.68
N VAL A 63 -23.74 -3.42 4.15
CA VAL A 63 -22.90 -2.55 3.32
C VAL A 63 -21.67 -3.30 2.84
N PHE A 64 -21.46 -3.32 1.52
CA PHE A 64 -20.28 -3.97 0.91
C PHE A 64 -19.00 -3.20 1.18
N VAL A 65 -17.89 -3.94 1.26
CA VAL A 65 -16.53 -3.40 1.44
C VAL A 65 -15.68 -3.78 0.22
N TYR A 66 -15.20 -2.76 -0.49
CA TYR A 66 -14.23 -2.87 -1.58
C TYR A 66 -12.90 -2.23 -1.14
N PRO A 67 -11.91 -3.02 -0.73
CA PRO A 67 -10.60 -2.52 -0.33
C PRO A 67 -9.73 -2.16 -1.53
N ALA A 68 -8.67 -1.36 -1.31
CA ALA A 68 -7.70 -1.03 -2.37
C ALA A 68 -6.82 -2.22 -2.76
N HIS A 69 -6.60 -3.15 -1.84
CA HIS A 69 -5.70 -4.28 -2.03
C HIS A 69 -6.31 -5.58 -1.51
N GLY A 70 -5.88 -6.69 -2.09
CA GLY A 70 -6.15 -8.05 -1.64
C GLY A 70 -4.91 -8.74 -1.07
N ALA A 71 -4.98 -10.06 -0.93
CA ALA A 71 -3.92 -10.91 -0.41
C ALA A 71 -2.59 -10.68 -1.14
N GLY A 72 -1.50 -10.68 -0.37
CA GLY A 72 -0.13 -10.47 -0.88
C GLY A 72 0.34 -9.01 -0.94
N SER A 73 -0.53 -8.03 -0.66
CA SER A 73 -0.10 -6.64 -0.54
C SER A 73 0.72 -6.40 0.73
N ALA A 74 1.77 -5.57 0.63
CA ALA A 74 2.56 -5.11 1.76
C ALA A 74 1.85 -4.04 2.62
N CYS A 75 0.61 -3.63 2.25
CA CYS A 75 -0.15 -2.60 2.94
C CYS A 75 -0.93 -3.12 4.16
N GLY A 76 -0.98 -4.43 4.40
CA GLY A 76 -1.55 -5.08 5.58
C GLY A 76 -0.75 -6.31 5.97
N LYS A 77 -1.06 -6.90 7.14
CA LYS A 77 -0.37 -8.09 7.66
C LYS A 77 -1.08 -9.39 7.24
N ASN A 78 -2.41 -9.41 7.33
CA ASN A 78 -3.26 -10.61 7.21
C ASN A 78 -4.45 -10.38 6.28
N LEU A 79 -4.20 -9.86 5.07
CA LEU A 79 -5.27 -9.66 4.11
C LEU A 79 -5.87 -10.99 3.67
N SER A 80 -7.19 -11.08 3.68
CA SER A 80 -7.91 -12.27 3.24
C SER A 80 -7.82 -12.45 1.71
N LYS A 81 -8.17 -13.63 1.24
CA LYS A 81 -8.15 -13.94 -0.21
C LYS A 81 -9.38 -13.40 -0.93
N GLU A 82 -10.42 -13.07 -0.21
CA GLU A 82 -11.64 -12.49 -0.76
C GLU A 82 -11.35 -11.09 -1.29
N THR A 83 -12.10 -10.69 -2.31
CA THR A 83 -11.99 -9.36 -2.92
C THR A 83 -13.16 -8.45 -2.55
N ILE A 84 -14.22 -9.00 -2.01
CA ILE A 84 -15.44 -8.32 -1.58
C ILE A 84 -15.89 -8.94 -0.26
N GLY A 85 -16.32 -8.12 0.68
CA GLY A 85 -16.94 -8.55 1.94
C GLY A 85 -18.04 -7.59 2.36
N THR A 86 -18.55 -7.74 3.56
CA THR A 86 -19.55 -6.83 4.16
C THR A 86 -19.04 -6.26 5.48
N ILE A 87 -19.60 -5.14 5.90
CA ILE A 87 -19.29 -4.54 7.22
C ILE A 87 -19.60 -5.55 8.33
N GLY A 88 -20.71 -6.28 8.24
CA GLY A 88 -21.08 -7.29 9.23
C GLY A 88 -20.09 -8.45 9.33
N ASP A 89 -19.56 -8.91 8.21
CA ASP A 89 -18.52 -9.94 8.20
C ASP A 89 -17.22 -9.41 8.82
N GLN A 90 -16.83 -8.18 8.48
CA GLN A 90 -15.64 -7.57 9.05
C GLN A 90 -15.77 -7.34 10.57
N LYS A 91 -16.93 -6.95 11.07
CA LYS A 91 -17.19 -6.85 12.53
C LYS A 91 -16.99 -8.20 13.25
N LYS A 92 -17.26 -9.32 12.58
CA LYS A 92 -17.14 -10.67 13.16
C LYS A 92 -15.75 -11.27 13.03
N THR A 93 -15.06 -11.02 11.93
CA THR A 93 -13.84 -11.75 11.56
C THR A 93 -12.57 -10.90 11.60
N ASN A 94 -12.68 -9.58 11.45
CA ASN A 94 -11.54 -8.69 11.44
C ASN A 94 -11.12 -8.32 12.86
N TYR A 95 -9.93 -8.72 13.27
CA TYR A 95 -9.41 -8.48 14.62
C TYR A 95 -9.46 -6.99 15.01
N ALA A 96 -9.21 -6.10 14.06
CA ALA A 96 -9.14 -4.66 14.28
C ALA A 96 -10.52 -4.01 14.53
N LEU A 97 -11.62 -4.70 14.17
CA LEU A 97 -13.01 -4.24 14.38
C LEU A 97 -13.67 -4.84 15.61
N ARG A 98 -12.97 -5.63 16.42
CA ARG A 98 -13.51 -6.16 17.67
C ARG A 98 -14.04 -5.03 18.55
N ALA A 99 -15.29 -5.16 19.02
CA ALA A 99 -15.96 -4.12 19.78
C ALA A 99 -15.37 -3.90 21.19
N ASP A 100 -14.75 -4.96 21.75
CA ASP A 100 -14.14 -4.97 23.09
C ASP A 100 -12.69 -4.43 23.10
N MET A 101 -12.08 -4.18 21.93
CA MET A 101 -10.71 -3.69 21.85
C MET A 101 -10.61 -2.21 22.20
N THR A 102 -9.78 -1.87 23.18
CA THR A 102 -9.46 -0.47 23.53
C THR A 102 -8.58 0.17 22.46
N LYS A 103 -8.46 1.50 22.51
CA LYS A 103 -7.58 2.24 21.59
C LYS A 103 -6.11 1.86 21.79
N GLU A 104 -5.69 1.70 23.03
CA GLU A 104 -4.32 1.32 23.42
C GLU A 104 -3.99 -0.09 22.91
N GLU A 105 -4.90 -1.05 23.06
CA GLU A 105 -4.74 -2.41 22.54
C GLU A 105 -4.68 -2.41 21.03
N PHE A 106 -5.55 -1.64 20.36
CA PHE A 106 -5.54 -1.50 18.90
C PHE A 106 -4.20 -0.94 18.41
N VAL A 107 -3.72 0.18 18.99
CA VAL A 107 -2.44 0.79 18.62
C VAL A 107 -1.32 -0.22 18.76
N LYS A 108 -1.23 -0.92 19.89
CA LYS A 108 -0.22 -1.96 20.13
C LYS A 108 -0.30 -3.07 19.08
N GLU A 109 -1.50 -3.54 18.76
CA GLU A 109 -1.71 -4.65 17.83
C GLU A 109 -1.32 -4.29 16.40
N VAL A 110 -1.77 -3.13 15.89
CA VAL A 110 -1.52 -2.74 14.49
C VAL A 110 -0.09 -2.27 14.24
N THR A 111 0.63 -1.81 15.27
CA THR A 111 2.04 -1.40 15.17
C THR A 111 3.03 -2.53 15.45
N ASN A 112 2.57 -3.65 16.02
CA ASN A 112 3.44 -4.77 16.36
C ASN A 112 3.79 -5.61 15.12
N GLY A 113 5.07 -6.00 15.01
CA GLY A 113 5.55 -6.94 13.98
C GLY A 113 5.46 -6.42 12.54
N LEU A 114 5.43 -5.11 12.33
CA LEU A 114 5.47 -4.52 10.99
C LEU A 114 6.84 -4.77 10.35
N LEU A 115 6.82 -5.39 9.17
CA LEU A 115 8.02 -5.51 8.34
C LEU A 115 8.41 -4.15 7.76
N PRO A 116 9.69 -3.87 7.52
CA PRO A 116 10.10 -2.65 6.85
C PRO A 116 9.33 -2.46 5.54
N PRO A 117 8.87 -1.22 5.23
CA PRO A 117 8.20 -0.97 3.96
C PRO A 117 9.16 -1.20 2.79
N PRO A 118 8.66 -1.62 1.62
CA PRO A 118 9.49 -1.72 0.42
C PRO A 118 10.22 -0.40 0.13
N GLN A 119 11.47 -0.48 -0.29
CA GLN A 119 12.31 0.71 -0.47
C GLN A 119 11.78 1.69 -1.53
N TYR A 120 10.98 1.22 -2.48
CA TYR A 120 10.38 2.07 -3.51
C TYR A 120 9.17 2.88 -3.04
N PHE A 121 8.59 2.58 -1.86
CA PHE A 121 7.40 3.28 -1.37
C PHE A 121 7.57 4.80 -1.24
N PRO A 122 8.66 5.34 -0.66
CA PRO A 122 8.84 6.78 -0.58
C PRO A 122 8.86 7.46 -1.96
N LEU A 123 9.47 6.83 -2.96
CA LEU A 123 9.49 7.33 -4.32
C LEU A 123 8.08 7.34 -4.93
N ASN A 124 7.34 6.24 -4.79
CA ASN A 124 5.95 6.15 -5.29
C ASN A 124 5.05 7.19 -4.63
N VAL A 125 5.18 7.40 -3.32
CA VAL A 125 4.42 8.45 -2.61
C VAL A 125 4.75 9.84 -3.16
N LYS A 126 6.03 10.11 -3.43
CA LYS A 126 6.46 11.37 -4.05
C LYS A 126 5.84 11.55 -5.43
N MET A 127 5.96 10.54 -6.30
CA MET A 127 5.40 10.56 -7.65
C MET A 127 3.87 10.76 -7.64
N ASN A 128 3.15 10.12 -6.72
CA ASN A 128 1.71 10.28 -6.57
C ASN A 128 1.27 11.68 -6.10
N LYS A 129 2.14 12.38 -5.38
CA LYS A 129 1.87 13.76 -4.88
C LYS A 129 2.26 14.84 -5.86
N GLU A 130 3.43 14.70 -6.47
CA GLU A 130 4.09 15.74 -7.27
C GLU A 130 3.91 15.53 -8.77
N GLY A 131 3.39 14.35 -9.16
CA GLY A 131 3.38 13.89 -10.53
C GLY A 131 4.69 13.18 -10.89
N TYR A 132 4.76 12.70 -12.13
CA TYR A 132 5.91 11.97 -12.67
C TYR A 132 6.12 12.37 -14.12
N THR A 133 7.36 12.15 -14.60
CA THR A 133 7.72 12.38 -15.99
C THR A 133 6.95 11.45 -16.92
N ASP A 134 6.53 11.92 -18.08
CA ASP A 134 5.83 11.12 -19.07
C ASP A 134 6.61 9.84 -19.43
N ILE A 135 5.89 8.73 -19.60
CA ILE A 135 6.50 7.43 -19.87
C ILE A 135 7.30 7.43 -21.17
N GLY A 136 6.88 8.19 -22.18
CA GLY A 136 7.59 8.34 -23.45
C GLY A 136 8.95 8.98 -23.25
N GLU A 137 9.03 10.06 -22.47
CA GLU A 137 10.29 10.72 -22.12
C GLU A 137 11.23 9.81 -21.31
N ILE A 138 10.67 9.04 -20.35
CA ILE A 138 11.45 8.08 -19.58
C ILE A 138 12.02 6.99 -20.48
N LEU A 139 11.22 6.47 -21.39
CA LEU A 139 11.66 5.44 -22.35
C LEU A 139 12.71 6.01 -23.31
N GLU A 140 12.49 7.19 -23.88
CA GLU A 140 13.45 7.84 -24.78
C GLU A 140 14.82 8.04 -24.12
N ASN A 141 14.83 8.48 -22.86
CA ASN A 141 16.07 8.69 -22.12
C ASN A 141 16.69 7.40 -21.55
N GLY A 142 15.86 6.44 -21.13
CA GLY A 142 16.29 5.23 -20.43
C GLY A 142 16.63 4.04 -21.32
N THR A 143 16.20 4.05 -22.59
CA THR A 143 16.40 2.91 -23.51
C THR A 143 17.35 3.22 -24.67
N LYS A 144 18.32 4.10 -24.44
CA LYS A 144 19.35 4.42 -25.45
C LYS A 144 20.31 3.24 -25.59
N PRO A 145 20.36 2.57 -26.74
CA PRO A 145 21.35 1.52 -26.96
C PRO A 145 22.74 2.14 -27.01
N LEU A 146 23.69 1.49 -26.33
CA LEU A 146 25.09 1.87 -26.36
C LEU A 146 25.89 0.92 -27.27
N THR A 147 26.89 1.45 -27.96
CA THR A 147 27.89 0.58 -28.56
C THR A 147 28.78 -0.03 -27.47
N PRO A 148 29.45 -1.17 -27.71
CA PRO A 148 30.37 -1.72 -26.70
C PRO A 148 31.42 -0.73 -26.22
N LYS A 149 31.93 0.14 -27.10
CA LYS A 149 32.89 1.18 -26.78
C LYS A 149 32.30 2.26 -25.89
N ASP A 150 31.07 2.73 -26.19
CA ASP A 150 30.40 3.74 -25.36
C ASP A 150 30.04 3.17 -23.99
N PHE A 151 29.66 1.89 -23.94
CA PHE A 151 29.38 1.20 -22.67
C PHE A 151 30.66 1.14 -21.80
N GLU A 152 31.79 0.75 -22.37
CA GLU A 152 33.09 0.70 -21.67
C GLU A 152 33.48 2.06 -21.12
N VAL A 153 33.34 3.13 -21.92
CA VAL A 153 33.65 4.51 -21.49
C VAL A 153 32.76 4.90 -20.32
N ILE A 154 31.42 4.72 -20.44
CA ILE A 154 30.48 5.07 -19.39
C ILE A 154 30.75 4.26 -18.13
N ALA A 155 31.02 2.96 -18.24
CA ALA A 155 31.30 2.09 -17.11
C ALA A 155 32.54 2.54 -16.34
N ASN A 156 33.59 3.00 -17.06
CA ASN A 156 34.87 3.39 -16.45
C ASN A 156 34.88 4.84 -15.94
N GLU A 157 34.15 5.76 -16.58
CA GLU A 157 34.19 7.19 -16.26
C GLU A 157 33.07 7.65 -15.33
N THR A 158 32.04 6.79 -15.08
CA THR A 158 30.95 7.10 -14.20
C THR A 158 30.80 6.03 -13.11
N ASN A 159 30.13 6.36 -12.01
CA ASN A 159 29.73 5.39 -10.99
C ASN A 159 28.40 4.70 -11.35
N ALA A 160 28.15 4.43 -12.63
CA ALA A 160 26.92 3.79 -13.07
C ALA A 160 26.82 2.36 -12.53
N LEU A 161 25.67 2.00 -11.99
CA LEU A 161 25.38 0.64 -11.59
C LEU A 161 25.09 -0.20 -12.84
N ILE A 162 25.88 -1.22 -13.06
CA ILE A 162 25.68 -2.17 -14.14
C ILE A 162 24.82 -3.31 -13.61
N LEU A 163 23.65 -3.51 -14.25
CA LEU A 163 22.73 -4.59 -13.92
C LEU A 163 22.59 -5.53 -15.11
N ASP A 164 22.99 -6.78 -14.94
CA ASP A 164 22.68 -7.83 -15.90
C ASP A 164 21.29 -8.40 -15.60
N VAL A 165 20.32 -8.14 -16.49
CA VAL A 165 18.93 -8.57 -16.36
C VAL A 165 18.60 -9.83 -17.14
N ARG A 166 19.60 -10.51 -17.72
CA ARG A 166 19.41 -11.78 -18.41
C ARG A 166 19.07 -12.89 -17.41
N HIS A 167 18.58 -14.02 -17.94
CA HIS A 167 18.37 -15.20 -17.12
C HIS A 167 19.71 -15.69 -16.53
N GLN A 168 19.67 -16.27 -15.33
CA GLN A 168 20.88 -16.74 -14.63
C GLN A 168 21.75 -17.68 -15.47
N ASP A 169 21.13 -18.53 -16.31
CA ASP A 169 21.85 -19.46 -17.19
C ASP A 169 22.66 -18.75 -18.29
N ASP A 170 22.25 -17.56 -18.69
CA ASP A 170 22.98 -16.75 -19.66
C ASP A 170 24.08 -15.95 -18.98
N TYR A 171 23.83 -15.45 -17.77
CA TYR A 171 24.84 -14.82 -16.93
C TYR A 171 26.03 -15.76 -16.64
N THR A 172 25.74 -17.03 -16.32
CA THR A 172 26.78 -18.03 -16.00
C THR A 172 27.62 -18.44 -17.20
N LYS A 173 27.13 -18.27 -18.45
CA LYS A 173 27.90 -18.54 -19.68
C LYS A 173 28.90 -17.44 -20.02
N GLY A 174 28.70 -16.25 -19.48
CA GLY A 174 29.59 -15.11 -19.62
C GLY A 174 28.88 -13.81 -19.25
N HIS A 175 29.59 -12.96 -18.51
CA HIS A 175 29.13 -11.63 -18.06
C HIS A 175 30.31 -10.66 -18.07
N ILE A 176 29.97 -9.37 -17.99
CA ILE A 176 30.95 -8.28 -17.92
C ILE A 176 31.36 -8.02 -16.48
#